data_ba5db39b32e193265bcd9e36dadbe2e4
#
_entry.id   ba5db39b32e193265bcd9e36dadbe2e4
#
_cell.length_a   1.000
_cell.length_b   1.000
_cell.length_c   1.000
_cell.angle_alpha   90.00
_cell.angle_beta   90.00
_cell.angle_gamma   90.00
#
_symmetry.space_group_name_H-M   'P 1'
#
loop_
_entity.id
_entity.type
_entity.pdbx_description
1 polymer ?
#
loop_
_entity_poly.entity_id
_entity_poly.type
_entity_poly.pdbx_seq_one_letter_code
_entity_poly.pdbx_strand_id
1 'polypeptide(L)'
;LHLLSRRQRQMCIRDRSDGKGHTLIYETNEHVPTQELMRYIYLGSILQGGSIEKQRFVPVLKPVDPITISYSFPARWVTDIIMKPSLSAQRQSLQNIMNKEGMEGKQLGSFSYNMRQFTYFEELKLAFGANVNIARILDIDISVDKGKIRRKTGLFAKIIQRNYTVDMDLPIDGNLLLNHDEINNIGRYDPVYISSITYGRMALISMESFESYDKLRVALQVALQAKVINGELDFSLEQKKILKEAEINVVVYNGEGEGTVKTIKGWDEFQKFIIQGGRFSKDLPGDAIFYTASYLSDNSPYYSKFKIHLKNQQ
;
A
#
# COMPACT_ATOMS: atom_id res chain seq x y z
N LEU A 1 24.62 11.17 7.53
CA LEU A 1 24.27 10.60 6.22
C LEU A 1 22.77 10.44 6.18
N HIS A 2 22.07 11.43 5.61
CA HIS A 2 20.63 11.37 5.35
C HIS A 2 20.38 10.37 4.24
N LEU A 3 19.91 9.18 4.56
CA LEU A 3 19.23 8.32 3.61
C LEU A 3 17.92 9.02 3.23
N LEU A 4 17.92 9.67 2.07
CA LEU A 4 16.73 10.18 1.43
C LEU A 4 15.77 9.00 1.23
N SER A 5 14.70 8.95 2.03
CA SER A 5 13.59 8.05 1.78
C SER A 5 13.19 8.24 0.32
N ARG A 6 13.11 7.16 -0.45
CA ARG A 6 12.51 7.18 -1.79
C ARG A 6 11.08 7.67 -1.60
N ARG A 7 10.88 8.97 -1.79
CA ARG A 7 9.54 9.56 -1.81
C ARG A 7 8.77 8.84 -2.90
N GLN A 8 7.61 8.31 -2.55
CA GLN A 8 6.60 7.91 -3.55
C GLN A 8 6.51 9.04 -4.57
N ARG A 9 7.01 8.81 -5.78
CA ARG A 9 6.95 9.80 -6.85
C ARG A 9 5.58 9.69 -7.51
N GLN A 10 4.56 10.15 -6.80
CA GLN A 10 3.30 10.50 -7.44
C GLN A 10 3.51 11.88 -8.07
N MET A 11 3.59 11.91 -9.37
CA MET A 11 3.74 13.15 -10.12
C MET A 11 2.40 13.53 -10.73
N CYS A 12 1.92 14.75 -10.44
CA CYS A 12 0.79 15.33 -11.16
C CYS A 12 1.24 15.63 -12.60
N ILE A 13 0.68 14.92 -13.59
CA ILE A 13 1.07 15.04 -14.99
C ILE A 13 0.23 16.10 -15.70
N ARG A 14 -1.01 16.32 -15.27
CA ARG A 14 -1.94 17.19 -15.98
C ARG A 14 -3.08 17.70 -15.09
N ASP A 15 -3.35 18.99 -15.18
CA ASP A 15 -4.58 19.62 -14.69
C ASP A 15 -5.46 19.98 -15.89
N ARG A 16 -6.74 19.60 -15.83
CA ARG A 16 -7.77 20.02 -16.79
C ARG A 16 -8.94 20.64 -16.03
N SER A 17 -9.22 21.91 -16.29
CA SER A 17 -10.42 22.59 -15.83
C SER A 17 -11.45 22.63 -16.96
N ASP A 18 -12.69 22.22 -16.65
CA ASP A 18 -13.83 22.25 -17.59
C ASP A 18 -14.93 23.21 -17.15
N GLY A 19 -14.64 24.12 -16.23
CA GLY A 19 -15.60 25.05 -15.63
C GLY A 19 -16.50 24.42 -14.57
N LYS A 20 -16.56 23.09 -14.48
CA LYS A 20 -17.32 22.33 -13.47
C LYS A 20 -16.45 21.72 -12.39
N GLY A 21 -15.12 21.76 -12.54
CA GLY A 21 -14.15 21.23 -11.63
C GLY A 21 -12.76 21.06 -12.26
N HIS A 22 -11.85 20.51 -11.48
CA HIS A 22 -10.49 20.18 -11.90
C HIS A 22 -10.30 18.67 -11.93
N THR A 23 -9.69 18.17 -12.99
CA THR A 23 -9.26 16.77 -13.07
C THR A 23 -7.75 16.71 -13.01
N LEU A 24 -7.24 16.21 -11.90
CA LEU A 24 -5.81 15.95 -11.68
C LEU A 24 -5.49 14.54 -12.14
N ILE A 25 -4.43 14.37 -12.93
CA ILE A 25 -3.93 13.07 -13.36
C ILE A 25 -2.60 12.84 -12.69
N TYR A 26 -2.50 11.74 -11.94
CA TYR A 26 -1.30 11.31 -11.25
C TYR A 26 -0.75 10.03 -11.86
N GLU A 27 0.55 9.84 -11.70
CA GLU A 27 1.27 8.65 -12.12
C GLU A 27 2.05 8.08 -10.93
N THR A 28 2.05 6.75 -10.80
CA THR A 28 2.82 6.04 -9.75
C THR A 28 3.30 4.70 -10.27
N ASN A 29 4.47 4.27 -9.80
CA ASN A 29 5.00 2.92 -9.99
C ASN A 29 4.92 2.05 -8.72
N GLU A 30 4.46 2.61 -7.60
CA GLU A 30 4.27 1.87 -6.36
C GLU A 30 2.77 1.79 -6.06
N HIS A 31 2.24 0.59 -5.99
CA HIS A 31 0.80 0.32 -5.90
C HIS A 31 0.45 -0.31 -4.55
N VAL A 32 -0.66 0.12 -3.95
CA VAL A 32 -1.23 -0.48 -2.74
C VAL A 32 -2.19 -1.59 -3.15
N PRO A 33 -1.96 -2.85 -2.76
CA PRO A 33 -2.90 -3.92 -3.05
C PRO A 33 -4.17 -3.75 -2.22
N THR A 34 -5.33 -4.07 -2.82
CA THR A 34 -6.59 -4.21 -2.07
C THR A 34 -6.77 -5.67 -1.64
N GLN A 35 -7.63 -5.93 -0.64
CA GLN A 35 -7.86 -7.29 -0.14
C GLN A 35 -8.22 -8.28 -1.25
N GLU A 36 -9.07 -7.88 -2.19
CA GLU A 36 -9.52 -8.73 -3.31
C GLU A 36 -8.38 -9.13 -4.26
N LEU A 37 -7.33 -8.32 -4.30
CA LEU A 37 -6.23 -8.46 -5.25
C LEU A 37 -5.02 -9.18 -4.65
N MET A 38 -4.97 -9.38 -3.32
CA MET A 38 -3.84 -10.00 -2.63
C MET A 38 -3.43 -11.36 -3.21
N ARG A 39 -4.40 -12.14 -3.71
CA ARG A 39 -4.11 -13.46 -4.33
C ARG A 39 -3.27 -13.39 -5.61
N TYR A 40 -3.20 -12.23 -6.25
CA TYR A 40 -2.41 -12.02 -7.47
C TYR A 40 -1.04 -11.39 -7.18
N ILE A 41 -0.79 -10.99 -5.92
CA ILE A 41 0.43 -10.30 -5.51
C ILE A 41 1.50 -11.33 -5.14
N TYR A 42 2.20 -11.81 -6.14
CA TYR A 42 3.40 -12.65 -6.01
C TYR A 42 4.36 -12.37 -7.18
N LEU A 43 5.65 -12.54 -6.97
CA LEU A 43 6.68 -12.26 -7.96
C LEU A 43 6.53 -13.18 -9.18
N GLY A 44 6.66 -12.60 -10.37
CA GLY A 44 6.44 -13.30 -11.63
C GLY A 44 4.95 -13.48 -12.02
N SER A 45 4.00 -12.93 -11.23
CA SER A 45 2.59 -12.87 -11.62
C SER A 45 2.42 -11.95 -12.81
N ILE A 46 1.93 -12.46 -13.94
CA ILE A 46 1.72 -11.69 -15.17
C ILE A 46 0.27 -11.22 -15.23
N LEU A 47 0.09 -9.93 -15.47
CA LEU A 47 -1.19 -9.24 -15.53
C LEU A 47 -1.30 -8.42 -16.81
N GLN A 48 -2.53 -8.19 -17.30
CA GLN A 48 -2.77 -7.17 -18.32
C GLN A 48 -2.50 -5.79 -17.70
N GLY A 49 -1.63 -4.96 -18.28
CA GLY A 49 -1.21 -3.67 -17.72
C GLY A 49 -2.37 -2.74 -17.39
N GLY A 50 -3.28 -2.49 -18.33
CA GLY A 50 -4.47 -1.66 -18.10
C GLY A 50 -5.44 -2.20 -17.04
N SER A 51 -5.30 -3.44 -16.58
CA SER A 51 -6.12 -4.02 -15.52
C SER A 51 -5.70 -3.53 -14.13
N ILE A 52 -4.43 -3.17 -13.95
CA ILE A 52 -3.91 -2.59 -12.71
C ILE A 52 -4.54 -1.22 -12.45
N GLU A 53 -4.57 -0.34 -13.46
CA GLU A 53 -5.18 1.00 -13.34
C GLU A 53 -6.66 0.95 -12.95
N LYS A 54 -7.36 -0.09 -13.42
CA LYS A 54 -8.79 -0.29 -13.17
C LYS A 54 -9.07 -1.09 -11.90
N GLN A 55 -8.03 -1.52 -11.18
CA GLN A 55 -8.13 -2.39 -10.00
C GLN A 55 -8.95 -3.67 -10.26
N ARG A 56 -8.81 -4.26 -11.45
CA ARG A 56 -9.54 -5.47 -11.86
C ARG A 56 -8.65 -6.67 -12.07
N PHE A 57 -7.38 -6.57 -11.88
CA PHE A 57 -6.34 -7.57 -12.11
C PHE A 57 -6.78 -8.75 -12.99
N VAL A 58 -6.43 -8.68 -14.27
CA VAL A 58 -6.71 -9.77 -15.22
C VAL A 58 -5.41 -10.53 -15.43
N PRO A 59 -5.30 -11.76 -14.87
CA PRO A 59 -4.09 -12.53 -15.01
C PRO A 59 -3.91 -13.04 -16.45
N VAL A 60 -2.66 -13.06 -16.88
CA VAL A 60 -2.23 -13.73 -18.11
C VAL A 60 -1.63 -15.07 -17.71
N LEU A 61 -2.41 -16.13 -17.88
CA LEU A 61 -2.06 -17.49 -17.44
C LEU A 61 -1.14 -18.17 -18.46
N LYS A 62 0.15 -17.85 -18.42
CA LYS A 62 1.19 -18.47 -19.23
C LYS A 62 2.28 -19.04 -18.30
N PRO A 63 2.86 -20.19 -18.65
CA PRO A 63 4.02 -20.69 -17.92
C PRO A 63 5.18 -19.72 -17.98
N VAL A 64 5.84 -19.53 -16.85
CA VAL A 64 7.03 -18.68 -16.70
C VAL A 64 8.21 -19.51 -16.26
N ASP A 65 9.41 -19.05 -16.60
CA ASP A 65 10.66 -19.65 -16.16
C ASP A 65 10.83 -19.59 -14.63
N PRO A 66 11.68 -20.44 -14.04
CA PRO A 66 12.09 -20.28 -12.67
C PRO A 66 12.64 -18.89 -12.42
N ILE A 67 12.23 -18.26 -11.31
CA ILE A 67 12.68 -16.92 -10.93
C ILE A 67 13.61 -16.99 -9.73
N THR A 68 14.68 -16.18 -9.74
CA THR A 68 15.50 -15.90 -8.57
C THR A 68 14.94 -14.69 -7.85
N ILE A 69 14.80 -14.80 -6.54
CA ILE A 69 14.30 -13.72 -5.69
C ILE A 69 15.25 -13.42 -4.55
N SER A 70 15.23 -12.18 -4.07
CA SER A 70 16.02 -11.72 -2.94
C SER A 70 15.18 -10.96 -1.92
N TYR A 71 15.55 -11.09 -0.64
CA TYR A 71 14.93 -10.44 0.52
C TYR A 71 15.85 -9.36 1.05
N SER A 72 15.38 -8.13 1.25
CA SER A 72 16.22 -6.99 1.66
C SER A 72 16.48 -6.89 3.17
N PHE A 73 16.05 -7.86 3.98
CA PHE A 73 16.38 -7.87 5.40
C PHE A 73 17.80 -8.41 5.68
N PRO A 74 18.46 -7.97 6.78
CA PRO A 74 19.77 -8.46 7.13
C PRO A 74 19.68 -9.90 7.67
N ALA A 75 20.11 -10.86 6.87
CA ALA A 75 20.23 -12.26 7.23
C ALA A 75 21.37 -12.92 6.46
N ARG A 76 21.79 -14.10 6.92
CA ARG A 76 22.83 -14.87 6.23
C ARG A 76 22.35 -15.42 4.88
N TRP A 77 21.07 -15.76 4.79
CA TRP A 77 20.43 -16.32 3.60
C TRP A 77 19.31 -15.39 3.15
N VAL A 78 19.45 -14.80 2.00
CA VAL A 78 18.52 -13.77 1.51
C VAL A 78 18.04 -14.03 0.08
N THR A 79 18.40 -15.17 -0.50
CA THR A 79 18.01 -15.52 -1.88
C THR A 79 17.32 -16.89 -1.92
N ASP A 80 16.44 -17.06 -2.88
CA ASP A 80 15.76 -18.34 -3.18
C ASP A 80 15.44 -18.41 -4.66
N ILE A 81 15.19 -19.66 -5.16
CA ILE A 81 14.76 -19.90 -6.53
C ILE A 81 13.36 -20.51 -6.48
N ILE A 82 12.41 -19.83 -7.10
CA ILE A 82 11.03 -20.32 -7.23
C ILE A 82 10.87 -20.98 -8.59
N MET A 83 10.81 -22.30 -8.60
CA MET A 83 10.71 -23.11 -9.82
C MET A 83 9.39 -22.92 -10.58
N LYS A 84 8.30 -22.66 -9.85
CA LYS A 84 6.96 -22.39 -10.41
C LYS A 84 6.35 -21.21 -9.67
N PRO A 85 6.53 -19.99 -10.16
CA PRO A 85 6.01 -18.78 -9.52
C PRO A 85 4.52 -18.86 -9.24
N SER A 86 4.18 -18.73 -7.97
CA SER A 86 2.81 -18.73 -7.45
C SER A 86 2.78 -18.10 -6.06
N LEU A 87 1.59 -17.70 -5.59
CA LEU A 87 1.43 -17.15 -4.25
C LEU A 87 1.86 -18.15 -3.16
N SER A 88 1.51 -19.44 -3.33
CA SER A 88 1.91 -20.49 -2.37
C SER A 88 3.41 -20.73 -2.35
N ALA A 89 4.06 -20.74 -3.51
CA ALA A 89 5.51 -20.90 -3.60
C ALA A 89 6.25 -19.73 -2.96
N GLN A 90 5.78 -18.49 -3.17
CA GLN A 90 6.37 -17.32 -2.54
C GLN A 90 6.19 -17.32 -1.02
N ARG A 91 5.00 -17.70 -0.52
CA ARG A 91 4.76 -17.84 0.92
C ARG A 91 5.65 -18.92 1.54
N GLN A 92 5.82 -20.04 0.85
CA GLN A 92 6.71 -21.13 1.31
C GLN A 92 8.17 -20.67 1.32
N SER A 93 8.63 -19.97 0.29
CA SER A 93 9.97 -19.38 0.23
C SER A 93 10.21 -18.44 1.42
N LEU A 94 9.27 -17.53 1.71
CA LEU A 94 9.37 -16.63 2.86
C LEU A 94 9.49 -17.42 4.17
N GLN A 95 8.65 -18.43 4.40
CA GLN A 95 8.73 -19.26 5.59
C GLN A 95 10.07 -20.01 5.70
N ASN A 96 10.57 -20.54 4.59
CA ASN A 96 11.84 -21.25 4.55
C ASN A 96 13.00 -20.31 4.95
N ILE A 97 13.03 -19.09 4.41
CA ILE A 97 14.06 -18.09 4.72
C ILE A 97 13.95 -17.62 6.19
N MET A 98 12.74 -17.32 6.69
CA MET A 98 12.52 -16.87 8.07
C MET A 98 12.91 -17.91 9.11
N ASN A 99 12.83 -19.20 8.78
CA ASN A 99 13.19 -20.29 9.67
C ASN A 99 14.67 -20.71 9.60
N LYS A 100 15.46 -20.14 8.69
CA LYS A 100 16.91 -20.43 8.61
C LYS A 100 17.67 -19.78 9.78
N GLU A 101 18.77 -20.40 10.16
CA GLU A 101 19.69 -19.85 11.17
C GLU A 101 20.23 -18.48 10.72
N GLY A 102 20.38 -17.56 11.69
CA GLY A 102 20.88 -16.20 11.44
C GLY A 102 19.80 -15.18 11.12
N MET A 103 18.53 -15.58 11.18
CA MET A 103 17.41 -14.64 11.16
C MET A 103 17.10 -14.15 12.57
N GLU A 104 17.71 -13.07 13.02
CA GLU A 104 17.55 -12.56 14.37
C GLU A 104 16.28 -11.73 14.61
N GLY A 105 15.60 -11.31 13.55
CA GLY A 105 14.27 -10.71 13.61
C GLY A 105 14.11 -9.43 14.43
N LYS A 106 15.19 -8.68 14.68
CA LYS A 106 15.18 -7.49 15.54
C LYS A 106 15.28 -6.17 14.77
N GLN A 107 15.12 -6.19 13.47
CA GLN A 107 15.18 -4.96 12.70
C GLN A 107 13.93 -4.10 13.00
N LEU A 108 14.16 -2.88 13.47
CA LEU A 108 13.12 -1.86 13.49
C LEU A 108 12.86 -1.41 12.06
N GLY A 109 11.68 -1.70 11.54
CA GLY A 109 11.24 -1.14 10.27
C GLY A 109 11.21 0.38 10.34
N SER A 110 11.53 1.06 9.25
CA SER A 110 11.39 2.50 9.19
C SER A 110 9.91 2.87 9.26
N PHE A 111 9.55 3.71 10.22
CA PHE A 111 8.20 4.26 10.36
C PHE A 111 8.13 5.63 9.71
N SER A 112 7.15 5.84 8.87
CA SER A 112 6.86 7.15 8.27
C SER A 112 5.36 7.43 8.26
N TYR A 113 4.99 8.69 8.37
CA TYR A 113 3.60 9.11 8.20
C TYR A 113 3.53 10.38 7.36
N ASN A 114 2.44 10.50 6.62
CA ASN A 114 2.09 11.70 5.87
C ASN A 114 0.64 12.06 6.19
N MET A 115 0.39 13.33 6.47
CA MET A 115 -0.94 13.84 6.79
C MET A 115 -1.29 14.99 5.87
N ARG A 116 -2.54 15.02 5.43
CA ARG A 116 -3.07 16.13 4.63
C ARG A 116 -4.54 16.38 4.95
N GLN A 117 -4.95 17.62 4.74
CA GLN A 117 -6.36 17.96 4.73
C GLN A 117 -7.02 17.45 3.46
N PHE A 118 -8.28 17.02 3.54
CA PHE A 118 -9.12 16.72 2.38
C PHE A 118 -10.53 17.26 2.58
N THR A 119 -11.21 17.49 1.47
CA THR A 119 -12.61 17.94 1.42
C THR A 119 -13.49 16.92 0.73
N TYR A 120 -12.96 16.21 -0.26
CA TYR A 120 -13.67 15.17 -1.01
C TYR A 120 -12.97 13.82 -0.84
N PHE A 121 -13.76 12.77 -0.60
CA PHE A 121 -13.22 11.41 -0.44
C PHE A 121 -12.46 10.91 -1.67
N GLU A 122 -12.74 11.44 -2.86
CA GLU A 122 -11.97 11.16 -4.08
C GLU A 122 -10.46 11.47 -3.92
N GLU A 123 -10.11 12.46 -3.09
CA GLU A 123 -8.72 12.84 -2.84
C GLU A 123 -7.92 11.73 -2.13
N LEU A 124 -8.62 10.80 -1.44
CA LEU A 124 -7.97 9.67 -0.79
C LEU A 124 -7.37 8.67 -1.78
N LYS A 125 -7.76 8.71 -3.06
CA LYS A 125 -7.11 7.94 -4.14
C LYS A 125 -5.60 8.17 -4.21
N LEU A 126 -5.13 9.36 -3.79
CA LEU A 126 -3.70 9.65 -3.67
C LEU A 126 -2.97 8.70 -2.73
N ALA A 127 -3.64 8.19 -1.71
CA ALA A 127 -3.05 7.25 -0.77
C ALA A 127 -2.84 5.87 -1.36
N PHE A 128 -3.80 5.46 -2.19
CA PHE A 128 -3.77 4.16 -2.83
C PHE A 128 -2.91 4.15 -4.10
N GLY A 129 -2.70 5.32 -4.71
CA GLY A 129 -2.01 5.43 -5.98
C GLY A 129 -2.77 4.77 -7.14
N ALA A 130 -4.11 4.73 -7.05
CA ALA A 130 -4.95 4.01 -8.03
C ALA A 130 -6.41 4.53 -8.06
N ASN A 131 -7.15 4.19 -9.11
CA ASN A 131 -8.57 4.47 -9.26
C ASN A 131 -9.45 3.53 -8.40
N VAL A 132 -9.21 3.49 -7.11
CA VAL A 132 -9.97 2.66 -6.17
C VAL A 132 -11.34 3.24 -5.86
N ASN A 133 -12.28 2.39 -5.50
CA ASN A 133 -13.57 2.82 -4.93
C ASN A 133 -13.40 3.09 -3.43
N ILE A 134 -13.21 4.35 -3.06
CA ILE A 134 -12.95 4.77 -1.67
C ILE A 134 -14.13 4.41 -0.75
N ALA A 135 -15.39 4.62 -1.21
CA ALA A 135 -16.58 4.29 -0.43
C ALA A 135 -16.58 2.82 0.01
N ARG A 136 -16.29 1.93 -0.94
CA ARG A 136 -16.23 0.48 -0.68
C ARG A 136 -15.09 0.10 0.25
N ILE A 137 -13.90 0.70 0.05
CA ILE A 137 -12.70 0.36 0.84
C ILE A 137 -12.85 0.83 2.29
N LEU A 138 -13.41 2.03 2.51
CA LEU A 138 -13.60 2.58 3.85
C LEU A 138 -14.92 2.14 4.49
N ASP A 139 -15.78 1.41 3.75
CA ASP A 139 -17.12 1.02 4.19
C ASP A 139 -17.94 2.22 4.67
N ILE A 140 -18.01 3.26 3.82
CA ILE A 140 -18.72 4.51 4.09
C ILE A 140 -19.74 4.81 2.99
N ASP A 141 -20.87 5.41 3.37
CA ASP A 141 -21.85 5.90 2.42
C ASP A 141 -21.49 7.31 1.96
N ILE A 142 -21.01 7.40 0.70
CA ILE A 142 -20.66 8.67 0.06
C ILE A 142 -21.84 9.27 -0.72
N SER A 143 -22.95 8.55 -0.87
CA SER A 143 -24.06 8.92 -1.77
C SER A 143 -24.77 10.22 -1.38
N VAL A 144 -24.81 10.54 -0.08
CA VAL A 144 -25.63 11.63 0.47
C VAL A 144 -25.07 13.03 0.12
N ASP A 145 -23.74 13.21 0.08
CA ASP A 145 -23.10 14.53 -0.03
C ASP A 145 -22.15 14.67 -1.23
N LYS A 146 -22.41 13.98 -2.33
CA LYS A 146 -21.55 14.05 -3.53
C LYS A 146 -20.07 13.77 -3.25
N GLY A 147 -19.77 12.98 -2.23
CA GLY A 147 -18.41 12.61 -1.84
C GLY A 147 -17.67 13.66 -1.01
N LYS A 148 -18.35 14.66 -0.45
CA LYS A 148 -17.79 15.68 0.45
C LYS A 148 -17.84 15.19 1.89
N ILE A 149 -16.90 15.65 2.73
CA ILE A 149 -16.93 15.43 4.18
C ILE A 149 -18.19 16.06 4.80
N ARG A 150 -18.68 15.44 5.87
CA ARG A 150 -19.89 15.90 6.62
C ARG A 150 -19.55 16.89 7.72
N ARG A 151 -18.32 16.84 8.25
CA ARG A 151 -17.85 17.70 9.33
C ARG A 151 -17.01 18.85 8.79
N LYS A 152 -16.57 19.73 9.68
CA LYS A 152 -15.81 20.92 9.34
C LYS A 152 -14.45 20.62 8.70
N THR A 153 -13.80 19.55 9.15
CA THR A 153 -12.42 19.23 8.78
C THR A 153 -12.31 17.75 8.41
N GLY A 154 -11.72 17.46 7.25
CA GLY A 154 -11.24 16.14 6.87
C GLY A 154 -9.72 16.08 6.99
N LEU A 155 -9.19 15.09 7.70
CA LEU A 155 -7.78 14.75 7.76
C LEU A 155 -7.57 13.35 7.22
N PHE A 156 -6.67 13.24 6.26
CA PHE A 156 -6.18 11.98 5.74
C PHE A 156 -4.75 11.73 6.24
N ALA A 157 -4.47 10.53 6.72
CA ALA A 157 -3.13 10.13 7.09
C ALA A 157 -2.77 8.76 6.50
N LYS A 158 -1.53 8.64 6.02
CA LYS A 158 -0.92 7.39 5.59
C LYS A 158 0.25 7.09 6.52
N ILE A 159 0.15 6.00 7.26
CA ILE A 159 1.16 5.52 8.21
C ILE A 159 1.77 4.27 7.62
N ILE A 160 3.07 4.23 7.46
CA ILE A 160 3.79 3.13 6.83
C ILE A 160 4.96 2.72 7.71
N GLN A 161 5.07 1.42 7.93
CA GLN A 161 6.27 0.77 8.42
C GLN A 161 6.70 -0.26 7.38
N ARG A 162 7.83 0.02 6.72
CA ARG A 162 8.44 -0.90 5.76
C ARG A 162 9.39 -1.81 6.52
N ASN A 163 9.18 -3.11 6.43
CA ASN A 163 10.07 -4.10 7.05
C ASN A 163 11.18 -4.49 6.07
N TYR A 164 10.81 -4.96 4.88
CA TYR A 164 11.72 -5.41 3.83
C TYR A 164 11.02 -5.42 2.47
N THR A 165 11.79 -5.60 1.41
CA THR A 165 11.30 -5.91 0.07
C THR A 165 11.66 -7.35 -0.29
N VAL A 166 10.86 -7.92 -1.17
CA VAL A 166 11.20 -9.14 -1.92
C VAL A 166 11.24 -8.73 -3.38
N ASP A 167 12.40 -8.88 -3.98
CA ASP A 167 12.69 -8.41 -5.32
C ASP A 167 13.03 -9.60 -6.22
N MET A 168 12.51 -9.60 -7.44
CA MET A 168 12.83 -10.58 -8.45
C MET A 168 14.03 -10.09 -9.27
N ASP A 169 14.99 -10.96 -9.50
CA ASP A 169 16.06 -10.67 -10.46
C ASP A 169 15.46 -10.51 -11.87
N LEU A 170 16.14 -9.74 -12.70
CA LEU A 170 15.72 -9.63 -14.10
C LEU A 170 15.74 -11.02 -14.75
N PRO A 171 14.73 -11.33 -15.59
CA PRO A 171 14.71 -12.61 -16.30
C PRO A 171 15.98 -12.82 -17.11
N ILE A 172 16.46 -14.06 -17.12
CA ILE A 172 17.57 -14.46 -17.98
C ILE A 172 17.14 -14.21 -19.43
N ASP A 173 18.06 -13.66 -20.23
CA ASP A 173 17.80 -13.29 -21.63
C ASP A 173 16.65 -12.26 -21.82
N GLY A 174 16.25 -11.59 -20.74
CA GLY A 174 15.23 -10.53 -20.75
C GLY A 174 13.80 -11.03 -20.93
N ASN A 175 13.53 -12.33 -20.97
CA ASN A 175 12.19 -12.90 -21.16
C ASN A 175 11.78 -13.79 -19.99
N LEU A 176 10.62 -13.49 -19.40
CA LEU A 176 10.08 -14.26 -18.28
C LEU A 176 9.30 -15.51 -18.71
N LEU A 177 8.83 -15.57 -19.94
CA LEU A 177 7.98 -16.67 -20.42
C LEU A 177 8.80 -17.92 -20.73
N LEU A 178 8.35 -19.08 -20.26
CA LEU A 178 8.96 -20.37 -20.60
C LEU A 178 8.96 -20.64 -22.11
N ASN A 179 7.93 -20.21 -22.83
CA ASN A 179 7.90 -20.19 -24.29
C ASN A 179 7.99 -18.74 -24.78
N HIS A 180 9.16 -18.35 -25.27
CA HIS A 180 9.46 -16.97 -25.69
C HIS A 180 8.59 -16.50 -26.86
N ASP A 181 8.13 -17.38 -27.74
CA ASP A 181 7.25 -17.01 -28.87
C ASP A 181 5.87 -16.50 -28.42
N GLU A 182 5.44 -16.88 -27.23
CA GLU A 182 4.15 -16.44 -26.67
C GLU A 182 4.04 -14.94 -26.43
N ILE A 183 5.16 -14.23 -26.33
CA ILE A 183 5.16 -12.77 -26.16
C ILE A 183 4.39 -12.09 -27.30
N ASN A 184 4.49 -12.59 -28.54
CA ASN A 184 3.80 -12.06 -29.69
C ASN A 184 2.28 -12.23 -29.59
N ASN A 185 1.82 -13.31 -28.95
CA ASN A 185 0.40 -13.61 -28.79
C ASN A 185 -0.25 -12.77 -27.70
N ILE A 186 0.49 -12.46 -26.64
CA ILE A 186 -0.03 -11.72 -25.46
C ILE A 186 0.31 -10.24 -25.48
N GLY A 187 1.21 -9.78 -26.35
CA GLY A 187 1.67 -8.38 -26.43
C GLY A 187 0.53 -7.36 -26.56
N ARG A 188 -0.58 -7.71 -27.23
CA ARG A 188 -1.80 -6.88 -27.37
C ARG A 188 -2.44 -6.50 -26.02
N TYR A 189 -2.14 -7.19 -24.94
CA TYR A 189 -2.66 -6.91 -23.60
C TYR A 189 -1.75 -5.99 -22.80
N ASP A 190 -0.64 -5.55 -23.39
CA ASP A 190 0.38 -4.77 -22.70
C ASP A 190 0.78 -5.40 -21.35
N PRO A 191 1.24 -6.68 -21.38
CA PRO A 191 1.41 -7.46 -20.17
C PRO A 191 2.53 -6.91 -19.31
N VAL A 192 2.27 -6.94 -18.01
CA VAL A 192 3.25 -6.58 -16.96
C VAL A 192 3.37 -7.72 -15.97
N TYR A 193 4.52 -7.83 -15.31
CA TYR A 193 4.70 -8.79 -14.23
C TYR A 193 5.07 -8.09 -12.93
N ILE A 194 4.68 -8.67 -11.80
CA ILE A 194 5.05 -8.15 -10.48
C ILE A 194 6.52 -8.46 -10.24
N SER A 195 7.32 -7.40 -10.09
CA SER A 195 8.79 -7.47 -10.00
C SER A 195 9.34 -7.22 -8.59
N SER A 196 8.57 -6.52 -7.73
CA SER A 196 8.96 -6.28 -6.34
C SER A 196 7.73 -6.16 -5.44
N ILE A 197 7.85 -6.63 -4.21
CA ILE A 197 6.81 -6.54 -3.18
C ILE A 197 7.44 -6.00 -1.90
N THR A 198 6.87 -4.93 -1.35
CA THR A 198 7.26 -4.39 -0.05
C THR A 198 6.37 -4.99 1.03
N TYR A 199 6.99 -5.60 2.02
CA TYR A 199 6.33 -6.15 3.21
C TYR A 199 6.47 -5.19 4.39
N GLY A 200 5.42 -5.12 5.19
CA GLY A 200 5.39 -4.25 6.36
C GLY A 200 4.01 -4.13 6.97
N ARG A 201 3.77 -3.00 7.61
CA ARG A 201 2.47 -2.60 8.17
C ARG A 201 2.08 -1.24 7.62
N MET A 202 0.80 -1.05 7.38
CA MET A 202 0.29 0.22 6.90
C MET A 202 -1.09 0.49 7.47
N ALA A 203 -1.37 1.77 7.78
CA ALA A 203 -2.70 2.26 8.04
C ALA A 203 -3.00 3.47 7.12
N LEU A 204 -4.13 3.41 6.46
CA LEU A 204 -4.69 4.52 5.67
C LEU A 204 -5.91 5.04 6.43
N ILE A 205 -5.83 6.27 6.92
CA ILE A 205 -6.78 6.84 7.88
C ILE A 205 -7.51 7.98 7.23
N SER A 206 -8.84 7.98 7.28
CA SER A 206 -9.65 9.17 7.09
C SER A 206 -10.31 9.57 8.40
N MET A 207 -10.20 10.84 8.75
CA MET A 207 -10.79 11.40 9.95
C MET A 207 -11.62 12.63 9.58
N GLU A 208 -12.84 12.70 10.14
CA GLU A 208 -13.65 13.90 10.09
C GLU A 208 -13.88 14.45 11.49
N SER A 209 -13.76 15.76 11.67
CA SER A 209 -13.89 16.43 12.97
C SER A 209 -14.54 17.82 12.85
N PHE A 210 -15.15 18.29 13.93
CA PHE A 210 -15.60 19.68 14.08
C PHE A 210 -14.47 20.61 14.51
N GLU A 211 -13.32 20.06 14.94
CA GLU A 211 -12.12 20.79 15.27
C GLU A 211 -11.39 21.32 14.03
N SER A 212 -10.44 22.24 14.23
CA SER A 212 -9.59 22.71 13.12
C SER A 212 -8.62 21.61 12.66
N TYR A 213 -8.16 21.73 11.41
CA TYR A 213 -7.17 20.79 10.86
C TYR A 213 -5.91 20.69 11.72
N ASP A 214 -5.39 21.83 12.20
CA ASP A 214 -4.16 21.85 12.99
C ASP A 214 -4.33 21.14 14.33
N LYS A 215 -5.45 21.33 15.04
CA LYS A 215 -5.73 20.61 16.28
C LYS A 215 -5.85 19.11 16.06
N LEU A 216 -6.59 18.68 15.03
CA LEU A 216 -6.76 17.27 14.70
C LEU A 216 -5.42 16.64 14.28
N ARG A 217 -4.63 17.34 13.47
CA ARG A 217 -3.31 16.91 13.02
C ARG A 217 -2.34 16.73 14.19
N VAL A 218 -2.29 17.72 15.10
CA VAL A 218 -1.42 17.66 16.28
C VAL A 218 -1.84 16.51 17.20
N ALA A 219 -3.13 16.36 17.47
CA ALA A 219 -3.64 15.26 18.31
C ALA A 219 -3.25 13.88 17.75
N LEU A 220 -3.41 13.66 16.44
CA LEU A 220 -3.00 12.41 15.80
C LEU A 220 -1.48 12.24 15.82
N GLN A 221 -0.71 13.29 15.54
CA GLN A 221 0.76 13.24 15.55
C GLN A 221 1.31 12.87 16.94
N VAL A 222 0.77 13.46 17.99
CA VAL A 222 1.16 13.16 19.37
C VAL A 222 0.80 11.72 19.73
N ALA A 223 -0.39 11.26 19.36
CA ALA A 223 -0.80 9.89 19.60
C ALA A 223 0.12 8.86 18.92
N LEU A 224 0.57 9.14 17.68
CA LEU A 224 1.51 8.27 16.94
C LEU A 224 2.91 8.22 17.57
N GLN A 225 3.30 9.25 18.33
CA GLN A 225 4.59 9.37 19.00
C GLN A 225 4.52 9.01 20.49
N ALA A 226 3.32 8.80 21.03
CA ALA A 226 3.10 8.53 22.44
C ALA A 226 3.74 7.21 22.88
N LYS A 227 4.25 7.22 24.11
CA LYS A 227 4.71 5.98 24.76
C LYS A 227 3.51 5.13 25.16
N VAL A 228 3.71 3.83 25.16
CA VAL A 228 2.71 2.89 25.71
C VAL A 228 3.03 2.69 27.19
N ILE A 229 2.11 3.10 28.06
CA ILE A 229 2.18 2.93 29.51
C ILE A 229 0.96 2.12 29.97
N ASN A 230 1.17 1.01 30.65
CA ASN A 230 0.10 0.09 31.12
C ASN A 230 -0.89 -0.33 30.02
N GLY A 231 -0.40 -0.50 28.79
CA GLY A 231 -1.25 -0.91 27.66
C GLY A 231 -2.05 0.23 27.00
N GLU A 232 -1.84 1.47 27.43
CA GLU A 232 -2.47 2.66 26.84
C GLU A 232 -1.43 3.64 26.30
N LEU A 233 -1.85 4.47 25.35
CA LEU A 233 -1.04 5.59 24.83
C LEU A 233 -1.06 6.74 25.83
N ASP A 234 0.14 7.20 26.23
CA ASP A 234 0.31 8.31 27.18
C ASP A 234 0.38 9.66 26.47
N PHE A 235 -0.72 10.40 26.49
CA PHE A 235 -0.83 11.79 25.98
C PHE A 235 -2.01 12.51 26.61
N SER A 236 -2.13 13.82 26.38
CA SER A 236 -3.06 14.68 27.09
C SER A 236 -4.54 14.28 26.92
N LEU A 237 -5.36 14.56 27.96
CA LEU A 237 -6.81 14.31 27.93
C LEU A 237 -7.52 15.10 26.84
N GLU A 238 -7.08 16.34 26.55
CA GLU A 238 -7.63 17.16 25.49
C GLU A 238 -7.44 16.49 24.11
N GLN A 239 -6.24 16.01 23.82
CA GLN A 239 -5.95 15.33 22.57
C GLN A 239 -6.69 13.99 22.45
N LYS A 240 -6.80 13.22 23.55
CA LYS A 240 -7.64 12.01 23.60
C LYS A 240 -9.09 12.33 23.26
N LYS A 241 -9.65 13.42 23.80
CA LYS A 241 -11.01 13.87 23.51
C LYS A 241 -11.20 14.21 22.04
N ILE A 242 -10.30 14.98 21.44
CA ILE A 242 -10.35 15.34 20.01
C ILE A 242 -10.42 14.07 19.13
N LEU A 243 -9.58 13.06 19.41
CA LEU A 243 -9.52 11.82 18.64
C LEU A 243 -10.75 10.94 18.88
N LYS A 244 -11.28 10.86 20.11
CA LYS A 244 -12.50 10.09 20.41
C LYS A 244 -13.76 10.70 19.79
N GLU A 245 -13.82 12.03 19.68
CA GLU A 245 -14.94 12.74 19.05
C GLU A 245 -14.86 12.77 17.52
N ALA A 246 -13.71 12.47 16.95
CA ALA A 246 -13.54 12.37 15.51
C ALA A 246 -14.20 11.10 14.95
N GLU A 247 -14.78 11.21 13.75
CA GLU A 247 -15.19 10.05 12.97
C GLU A 247 -13.96 9.48 12.26
N ILE A 248 -13.53 8.28 12.64
CA ILE A 248 -12.28 7.66 12.17
C ILE A 248 -12.63 6.39 11.41
N ASN A 249 -12.18 6.32 10.16
CA ASN A 249 -12.21 5.12 9.33
C ASN A 249 -10.77 4.79 8.91
N VAL A 250 -10.34 3.55 9.14
CA VAL A 250 -8.96 3.12 8.89
C VAL A 250 -8.96 1.83 8.10
N VAL A 251 -8.19 1.80 7.03
CA VAL A 251 -7.81 0.55 6.36
C VAL A 251 -6.45 0.13 6.89
N VAL A 252 -6.38 -1.00 7.55
CA VAL A 252 -5.15 -1.54 8.12
C VAL A 252 -4.65 -2.74 7.32
N TYR A 253 -3.33 -2.75 7.12
CA TYR A 253 -2.55 -3.87 6.64
C TYR A 253 -1.74 -4.34 7.85
N ASN A 254 -2.19 -5.42 8.50
CA ASN A 254 -1.87 -5.69 9.90
C ASN A 254 -0.53 -6.37 10.13
N GLY A 255 0.01 -7.03 9.12
CA GLY A 255 1.27 -7.74 9.26
C GLY A 255 1.18 -9.06 10.05
N GLU A 256 -0.01 -9.57 10.33
CA GLU A 256 -0.23 -10.84 11.02
C GLU A 256 -0.06 -12.08 10.11
N GLY A 257 0.46 -11.88 8.89
CA GLY A 257 0.85 -12.96 7.98
C GLY A 257 -0.29 -13.61 7.18
N GLU A 258 -1.52 -13.16 7.33
CA GLU A 258 -2.67 -13.73 6.64
C GLU A 258 -3.18 -12.88 5.44
N GLY A 259 -2.47 -11.82 5.07
CA GLY A 259 -2.89 -10.91 4.00
C GLY A 259 -4.21 -10.20 4.34
N THR A 260 -4.43 -9.91 5.61
CA THR A 260 -5.67 -9.32 6.09
C THR A 260 -5.64 -7.81 5.99
N VAL A 261 -6.28 -7.31 4.95
CA VAL A 261 -6.69 -5.90 4.88
C VAL A 261 -8.01 -5.78 5.62
N LYS A 262 -8.03 -5.04 6.72
CA LYS A 262 -9.23 -4.81 7.55
C LYS A 262 -9.63 -3.35 7.53
N THR A 263 -10.92 -3.07 7.50
CA THR A 263 -11.44 -1.74 7.81
C THR A 263 -11.87 -1.71 9.27
N ILE A 264 -11.32 -0.76 10.03
CA ILE A 264 -11.67 -0.52 11.44
C ILE A 264 -12.25 0.88 11.59
N LYS A 265 -13.12 1.07 12.59
CA LYS A 265 -13.82 2.34 12.83
C LYS A 265 -13.57 2.80 14.27
N GLY A 266 -13.37 4.10 14.43
CA GLY A 266 -13.22 4.75 15.73
C GLY A 266 -11.81 4.68 16.32
N TRP A 267 -11.64 5.49 17.36
CA TRP A 267 -10.35 5.67 18.02
C TRP A 267 -9.84 4.41 18.74
N ASP A 268 -10.71 3.71 19.45
CA ASP A 268 -10.29 2.61 20.32
C ASP A 268 -9.68 1.44 19.52
N GLU A 269 -10.25 1.10 18.36
CA GLU A 269 -9.68 0.09 17.47
C GLU A 269 -8.39 0.57 16.81
N PHE A 270 -8.35 1.84 16.42
CA PHE A 270 -7.13 2.42 15.84
C PHE A 270 -5.99 2.51 16.87
N GLN A 271 -6.29 2.82 18.14
CA GLN A 271 -5.32 2.81 19.23
C GLN A 271 -4.67 1.43 19.41
N LYS A 272 -5.44 0.34 19.32
CA LYS A 272 -4.91 -1.03 19.37
C LYS A 272 -3.87 -1.26 18.27
N PHE A 273 -4.15 -0.81 17.04
CA PHE A 273 -3.20 -0.90 15.93
C PHE A 273 -1.88 -0.15 16.22
N ILE A 274 -1.95 1.04 16.84
CA ILE A 274 -0.74 1.79 17.23
C ILE A 274 0.03 1.05 18.32
N ILE A 275 -0.66 0.57 19.36
CA ILE A 275 -0.06 -0.09 20.55
C ILE A 275 0.61 -1.41 20.16
N GLN A 276 0.04 -2.21 19.27
CA GLN A 276 0.62 -3.45 18.79
C GLN A 276 2.05 -3.26 18.26
N GLY A 277 2.40 -2.00 17.93
CA GLY A 277 3.73 -1.60 17.52
C GLY A 277 4.23 -2.36 16.30
N GLY A 278 5.38 -1.96 15.82
CA GLY A 278 5.88 -2.46 14.57
C GLY A 278 7.21 -3.20 14.72
N ARG A 279 7.27 -4.25 15.50
CA ARG A 279 8.47 -5.09 15.52
C ARG A 279 8.39 -6.10 14.38
N PHE A 280 9.34 -6.02 13.47
CA PHE A 280 9.59 -7.09 12.52
C PHE A 280 10.20 -8.28 13.26
N SER A 281 9.64 -9.45 13.06
CA SER A 281 10.19 -10.72 13.56
C SER A 281 9.82 -11.84 12.57
N LYS A 282 10.43 -13.01 12.76
CA LYS A 282 10.05 -14.21 11.98
C LYS A 282 8.57 -14.59 12.13
N ASP A 283 7.99 -14.30 13.30
CA ASP A 283 6.58 -14.58 13.61
C ASP A 283 5.65 -13.46 13.14
N LEU A 284 6.19 -12.28 12.87
CA LEU A 284 5.48 -11.09 12.38
C LEU A 284 6.21 -10.48 11.18
N PRO A 285 6.24 -11.18 10.03
CA PRO A 285 6.99 -10.72 8.85
C PRO A 285 6.39 -9.48 8.19
N GLY A 286 5.14 -9.18 8.44
CA GLY A 286 4.39 -8.13 7.77
C GLY A 286 3.55 -8.64 6.61
N ASP A 287 2.64 -7.79 6.12
CA ASP A 287 1.85 -8.02 4.92
C ASP A 287 2.45 -7.30 3.70
N ALA A 288 2.06 -7.73 2.51
CA ALA A 288 2.35 -6.99 1.29
C ALA A 288 1.61 -5.64 1.31
N ILE A 289 2.34 -4.54 1.51
CA ILE A 289 1.78 -3.18 1.58
C ILE A 289 1.94 -2.39 0.29
N PHE A 290 2.94 -2.75 -0.52
CA PHE A 290 3.16 -2.21 -1.86
C PHE A 290 3.66 -3.29 -2.79
N TYR A 291 3.42 -3.08 -4.08
CA TYR A 291 4.08 -3.83 -5.13
C TYR A 291 4.46 -2.89 -6.29
N THR A 292 5.45 -3.29 -7.06
CA THR A 292 5.82 -2.70 -8.34
C THR A 292 5.69 -3.74 -9.44
N ALA A 293 5.51 -3.27 -10.65
CA ALA A 293 5.47 -4.13 -11.83
C ALA A 293 6.41 -3.61 -12.91
N SER A 294 6.79 -4.49 -13.81
CA SER A 294 7.60 -4.18 -14.99
C SER A 294 6.89 -4.69 -16.24
N TYR A 295 7.11 -4.00 -17.37
CA TYR A 295 6.61 -4.48 -18.66
C TYR A 295 7.29 -5.81 -19.03
N LEU A 296 6.47 -6.76 -19.53
CA LEU A 296 6.99 -8.06 -19.93
C LEU A 296 7.86 -7.95 -21.20
N SER A 297 7.64 -6.95 -22.02
CA SER A 297 8.31 -6.74 -23.31
C SER A 297 9.76 -6.31 -23.19
N ASP A 298 10.12 -5.52 -22.17
CA ASP A 298 11.43 -4.89 -22.07
C ASP A 298 11.95 -4.72 -20.63
N ASN A 299 11.22 -5.27 -19.66
CA ASN A 299 11.51 -5.19 -18.23
C ASN A 299 11.55 -3.75 -17.66
N SER A 300 11.12 -2.75 -18.41
CA SER A 300 11.04 -1.37 -17.92
C SER A 300 9.96 -1.23 -16.84
N PRO A 301 10.12 -0.29 -15.89
CA PRO A 301 9.15 -0.08 -14.82
C PRO A 301 7.77 0.33 -15.35
N TYR A 302 6.73 -0.32 -14.85
CA TYR A 302 5.34 0.04 -15.15
C TYR A 302 4.87 1.19 -14.26
N TYR A 303 4.24 2.19 -14.89
CA TYR A 303 3.60 3.32 -14.23
C TYR A 303 2.11 3.32 -14.53
N SER A 304 1.28 3.23 -13.50
CA SER A 304 -0.17 3.40 -13.67
C SER A 304 -0.58 4.86 -13.52
N LYS A 305 -1.64 5.23 -14.24
CA LYS A 305 -2.24 6.56 -14.18
C LYS A 305 -3.60 6.51 -13.50
N PHE A 306 -3.85 7.43 -12.58
CA PHE A 306 -5.15 7.56 -11.94
C PHE A 306 -5.61 9.02 -11.92
N LYS A 307 -6.94 9.20 -11.83
CA LYS A 307 -7.60 10.49 -11.91
C LYS A 307 -8.30 10.84 -10.62
N ILE A 308 -8.18 12.10 -10.23
CA ILE A 308 -8.93 12.68 -9.11
C ILE A 308 -9.77 13.81 -9.68
N HIS A 309 -11.08 13.72 -9.51
CA HIS A 309 -12.01 14.76 -9.93
C HIS A 309 -12.38 15.62 -8.72
N LEU A 310 -11.90 16.87 -8.72
CA LEU A 310 -12.23 17.87 -7.70
C LEU A 310 -13.32 18.77 -8.28
N LYS A 311 -14.50 18.78 -7.64
CA LYS A 311 -15.58 19.68 -8.02
C LYS A 311 -15.25 21.10 -7.58
N ASN A 312 -15.61 22.11 -8.38
CA ASN A 312 -15.51 23.51 -7.96
C ASN A 312 -16.37 23.71 -6.71
N GLN A 313 -15.86 24.41 -5.72
CA GLN A 313 -16.65 24.90 -4.59
C GLN A 313 -17.66 25.92 -5.16
N GLN A 314 -18.93 25.60 -5.12
CA GLN A 314 -20.02 26.57 -5.23
C GLN A 314 -20.30 27.16 -3.86
#